data_ba483cda246f87d79f4f2a922f8ccdd4
#
_entry.id   ba483cda246f87d79f4f2a922f8ccdd4
#
_cell.length_a   1.000
_cell.length_b   1.000
_cell.length_c   1.000
_cell.angle_alpha   90.00
_cell.angle_beta   90.00
_cell.angle_gamma   90.00
#
_symmetry.space_group_name_H-M   'P 1'
#
loop_
_entity.id
_entity.type
_entity.pdbx_description
1 polymer ?
#
loop_
_entity_poly.entity_id
_entity_poly.type
_entity_poly.pdbx_seq_one_letter_code
_entity_poly.pdbx_strand_id
1 'polypeptide(L)'
;ASCRELMALLEQAPNPFVAGLERRIALGAAKPWGVQLAGGFSRGKALAMYARAMKRFGAIIGDRDPSLLRSLNRSRGTRAFYQVRIGAESRRAADDLCNRVRRAGGACFVLRNSGVRG
;
A
#
# COMPACT_ATOMS: atom_id res chain seq x y z
N ALA A 1 -22.85 7.83 30.14
CA ALA A 1 -21.64 7.14 29.65
C ALA A 1 -20.39 7.88 30.09
N SER A 2 -19.41 7.15 30.62
CA SER A 2 -18.11 7.73 30.96
C SER A 2 -17.29 8.04 29.72
N CYS A 3 -16.32 8.95 29.85
CA CYS A 3 -15.37 9.21 28.76
C CYS A 3 -14.59 7.95 28.38
N ARG A 4 -14.30 7.07 29.34
CA ARG A 4 -13.63 5.81 29.08
C ARG A 4 -14.47 4.88 28.22
N GLU A 5 -15.77 4.78 28.47
CA GLU A 5 -16.68 3.99 27.65
C GLU A 5 -16.83 4.57 26.26
N LEU A 6 -16.90 5.89 26.14
CA LEU A 6 -16.96 6.57 24.86
C LEU A 6 -15.69 6.31 24.05
N MET A 7 -14.52 6.39 24.68
CA MET A 7 -13.25 6.12 24.02
C MET A 7 -13.16 4.67 23.55
N ALA A 8 -13.64 3.71 24.35
CA ALA A 8 -13.66 2.31 23.97
C ALA A 8 -14.58 2.08 22.75
N LEU A 9 -15.74 2.74 22.72
CA LEU A 9 -16.64 2.66 21.58
C LEU A 9 -16.02 3.26 20.31
N LEU A 10 -15.32 4.38 20.44
CA LEU A 10 -14.63 5.00 19.30
C LEU A 10 -13.51 4.13 18.76
N GLU A 11 -12.77 3.44 19.64
CA GLU A 11 -11.72 2.50 19.23
C GLU A 11 -12.28 1.28 18.49
N GLN A 12 -13.49 0.85 18.85
CA GLN A 12 -14.16 -0.29 18.21
C GLN A 12 -14.95 0.12 16.97
N ALA A 13 -15.28 1.39 16.84
CA ALA A 13 -16.03 1.88 15.67
C ALA A 13 -15.18 1.76 14.39
N PRO A 14 -15.77 1.32 13.28
CA PRO A 14 -15.06 1.31 12.01
C PRO A 14 -14.59 2.71 11.65
N ASN A 15 -13.29 2.85 11.38
CA ASN A 15 -12.74 4.11 10.89
C ASN A 15 -13.06 4.21 9.40
N PRO A 16 -13.83 5.23 8.95
CA PRO A 16 -14.19 5.36 7.53
C PRO A 16 -12.98 5.48 6.60
N PHE A 17 -11.91 6.11 7.07
CA PHE A 17 -10.67 6.23 6.29
C PHE A 17 -10.04 4.85 6.09
N VAL A 18 -9.93 4.05 7.14
CA VAL A 18 -9.36 2.70 7.07
C VAL A 18 -10.24 1.80 6.19
N ALA A 19 -11.55 1.86 6.35
CA ALA A 19 -12.47 1.09 5.52
C ALA A 19 -12.35 1.46 4.04
N GLY A 20 -12.22 2.75 3.74
CA GLY A 20 -12.01 3.24 2.39
C GLY A 20 -10.68 2.76 1.80
N LEU A 21 -9.61 2.78 2.61
CA LEU A 21 -8.29 2.30 2.21
C LEU A 21 -8.30 0.79 1.95
N GLU A 22 -8.99 0.02 2.79
CA GLU A 22 -9.12 -1.44 2.59
C GLU A 22 -9.82 -1.77 1.25
N ARG A 23 -10.86 -1.03 0.89
CA ARG A 23 -11.53 -1.22 -0.41
C ARG A 23 -10.59 -0.90 -1.57
N ARG A 24 -9.82 0.17 -1.47
CA ARG A 24 -8.83 0.55 -2.49
C ARG A 24 -7.72 -0.47 -2.61
N ILE A 25 -7.26 -1.03 -1.50
CA ILE A 25 -6.24 -2.09 -1.47
C ILE A 25 -6.75 -3.31 -2.24
N ALA A 26 -7.99 -3.71 -2.05
CA ALA A 26 -8.57 -4.83 -2.78
C ALA A 26 -8.59 -4.59 -4.29
N LEU A 27 -8.92 -3.37 -4.72
CA LEU A 27 -8.89 -2.99 -6.13
C LEU A 27 -7.48 -3.00 -6.71
N GLY A 28 -6.51 -2.49 -5.98
CA GLY A 28 -5.11 -2.49 -6.41
C GLY A 28 -4.54 -3.90 -6.52
N ALA A 29 -4.92 -4.81 -5.62
CA ALA A 29 -4.48 -6.20 -5.62
C ALA A 29 -4.95 -6.97 -6.85
N ALA A 30 -6.02 -6.53 -7.51
CA ALA A 30 -6.52 -7.15 -8.73
C ALA A 30 -5.73 -6.79 -9.99
N LYS A 31 -4.84 -5.81 -9.92
CA LYS A 31 -4.02 -5.39 -11.06
C LYS A 31 -2.83 -6.33 -11.24
N PRO A 32 -2.40 -6.61 -12.50
CA PRO A 32 -1.30 -7.55 -12.74
C PRO A 32 0.09 -7.03 -12.38
N TRP A 33 0.29 -5.73 -12.36
CA TRP A 33 1.59 -5.10 -12.06
C TRP A 33 1.46 -4.19 -10.85
N GLY A 34 2.56 -4.01 -10.14
CA GLY A 34 2.63 -3.15 -8.98
C GLY A 34 3.86 -2.28 -8.98
N VAL A 35 3.69 -1.06 -8.50
CA VAL A 35 4.76 -0.09 -8.27
C VAL A 35 4.95 0.01 -6.77
N GLN A 36 6.04 -0.56 -6.25
CA GLN A 36 6.28 -0.63 -4.81
C GLN A 36 6.82 0.69 -4.28
N LEU A 37 6.13 1.26 -3.31
CA LEU A 37 6.46 2.54 -2.72
C LEU A 37 6.71 2.46 -1.21
N ALA A 38 6.33 1.37 -0.56
CA ALA A 38 6.46 1.25 0.88
C ALA A 38 6.62 -0.19 1.31
N GLY A 39 7.25 -0.40 2.46
CA GLY A 39 7.40 -1.71 3.06
C GLY A 39 7.73 -1.61 4.54
N GLY A 40 7.45 -2.67 5.28
CA GLY A 40 7.74 -2.72 6.71
C GLY A 40 7.40 -4.07 7.31
N PHE A 41 7.91 -4.31 8.53
CA PHE A 41 7.69 -5.56 9.24
C PHE A 41 6.37 -5.60 10.00
N SER A 42 5.55 -4.56 9.90
CA SER A 42 4.16 -4.60 10.36
C SER A 42 3.28 -3.90 9.34
N ARG A 43 2.02 -4.29 9.32
CA ARG A 43 1.02 -3.67 8.45
C ARG A 43 0.94 -2.16 8.71
N GLY A 44 0.94 -1.77 9.98
CA GLY A 44 0.86 -0.36 10.36
C GLY A 44 2.06 0.45 9.88
N LYS A 45 3.28 -0.09 10.00
CA LYS A 45 4.50 0.59 9.52
C LYS A 45 4.50 0.74 8.01
N ALA A 46 4.10 -0.30 7.28
CA ALA A 46 4.01 -0.24 5.82
C ALA A 46 2.99 0.81 5.36
N LEU A 47 1.82 0.84 5.97
CA LEU A 47 0.78 1.81 5.64
C LEU A 47 1.18 3.24 6.03
N ALA A 48 1.88 3.42 7.16
CA ALA A 48 2.38 4.74 7.54
C ALA A 48 3.42 5.26 6.53
N MET A 49 4.30 4.40 6.06
CA MET A 49 5.27 4.75 5.02
C MET A 49 4.57 5.10 3.71
N TYR A 50 3.54 4.33 3.35
CA TYR A 50 2.72 4.63 2.17
C TYR A 50 2.00 5.98 2.30
N ALA A 51 1.46 6.30 3.46
CA ALA A 51 0.83 7.59 3.70
C ALA A 51 1.80 8.76 3.50
N ARG A 52 3.06 8.60 3.94
CA ARG A 52 4.10 9.60 3.69
C ARG A 52 4.43 9.72 2.20
N ALA A 53 4.48 8.60 1.49
CA ALA A 53 4.69 8.61 0.04
C ALA A 53 3.53 9.30 -0.68
N MET A 54 2.30 9.05 -0.26
CA MET A 54 1.11 9.72 -0.80
C MET A 54 1.18 11.23 -0.61
N LYS A 55 1.64 11.68 0.56
CA LYS A 55 1.79 13.10 0.84
C LYS A 55 2.84 13.74 -0.07
N ARG A 56 3.95 13.04 -0.29
CA ARG A 56 5.07 13.55 -1.10
C ARG A 56 4.81 13.45 -2.60
N PHE A 57 4.24 12.34 -3.04
CA PHE A 57 4.06 12.01 -4.46
C PHE A 57 2.60 11.95 -4.88
N GLY A 58 1.69 12.55 -4.12
CA GLY A 58 0.26 12.47 -4.36
C GLY A 58 -0.17 12.92 -5.75
N ALA A 59 0.47 13.97 -6.28
CA ALA A 59 0.18 14.46 -7.63
C ALA A 59 0.54 13.43 -8.72
N ILE A 60 1.56 12.60 -8.47
CA ILE A 60 2.00 11.54 -9.39
C ILE A 60 1.14 10.30 -9.24
N ILE A 61 0.89 9.91 -7.99
CA ILE A 61 0.11 8.71 -7.66
C ILE A 61 -1.36 8.89 -8.05
N GLY A 62 -1.91 10.10 -7.81
CA GLY A 62 -3.32 10.39 -8.08
C GLY A 62 -4.24 9.50 -7.28
N ASP A 63 -5.32 9.06 -7.91
CA ASP A 63 -6.34 8.16 -7.32
C ASP A 63 -6.13 6.70 -7.68
N ARG A 64 -4.91 6.31 -8.03
CA ARG A 64 -4.57 4.91 -8.28
C ARG A 64 -4.69 4.10 -6.99
N ASP A 65 -5.15 2.87 -7.13
CA ASP A 65 -5.43 2.00 -5.99
C ASP A 65 -4.19 1.22 -5.55
N PRO A 66 -3.87 1.23 -4.24
CA PRO A 66 -2.77 0.44 -3.72
C PRO A 66 -3.15 -1.02 -3.52
N SER A 67 -2.14 -1.88 -3.45
CA SER A 67 -2.25 -3.26 -2.99
C SER A 67 -1.35 -3.45 -1.78
N LEU A 68 -1.74 -4.35 -0.89
CA LEU A 68 -0.97 -4.70 0.30
C LEU A 68 -0.64 -6.19 0.22
N LEU A 69 0.65 -6.50 0.20
CA LEU A 69 1.15 -7.87 0.13
C LEU A 69 1.85 -8.21 1.43
N ARG A 70 1.55 -9.39 1.94
CA ARG A 70 2.25 -9.95 3.08
C ARG A 70 3.12 -11.11 2.60
N SER A 71 4.39 -11.05 2.88
CA SER A 71 5.31 -12.11 2.53
C SER A 71 6.09 -12.58 3.76
N LEU A 72 6.44 -13.86 3.75
CA LEU A 72 7.29 -14.45 4.77
C LEU A 72 8.55 -14.96 4.09
N ASN A 73 9.65 -14.26 4.29
CA ASN A 73 10.93 -14.65 3.73
C ASN A 73 11.77 -15.34 4.80
N ARG A 74 11.97 -16.64 4.64
CA ARG A 74 12.70 -17.45 5.62
C ARG A 74 14.15 -17.00 5.82
N SER A 75 14.77 -16.38 4.82
CA SER A 75 16.13 -15.86 4.96
C SER A 75 16.21 -14.65 5.88
N ARG A 76 15.07 -14.00 6.16
CA ARG A 76 14.96 -12.86 7.08
C ARG A 76 14.32 -13.25 8.43
N GLY A 77 14.18 -14.54 8.71
CA GLY A 77 13.54 -15.05 9.91
C GLY A 77 12.07 -15.35 9.69
N THR A 78 11.29 -15.36 10.79
CA THR A 78 9.87 -15.73 10.77
C THR A 78 8.93 -14.52 10.72
N ARG A 79 9.46 -13.29 10.66
CA ARG A 79 8.65 -12.09 10.64
C ARG A 79 8.08 -11.85 9.25
N ALA A 80 6.79 -11.58 9.20
CA ALA A 80 6.14 -11.18 7.97
C ALA A 80 6.62 -9.79 7.53
N PHE A 81 6.82 -9.62 6.23
CA PHE A 81 7.13 -8.33 5.63
C PHE A 81 5.93 -7.88 4.79
N TYR A 82 5.53 -6.64 4.97
CA TYR A 82 4.40 -6.04 4.27
C TYR A 82 4.90 -5.07 3.22
N GLN A 83 4.34 -5.16 2.02
CA GLN A 83 4.71 -4.30 0.90
C GLN A 83 3.45 -3.61 0.37
N VAL A 84 3.55 -2.31 0.13
CA VAL A 84 2.46 -1.53 -0.46
C VAL A 84 2.86 -1.13 -1.87
N ARG A 85 2.04 -1.53 -2.84
CA ARG A 85 2.26 -1.27 -4.26
C ARG A 85 1.06 -0.56 -4.85
N ILE A 86 1.30 0.33 -5.81
CA ILE A 86 0.23 0.89 -6.63
C ILE A 86 -0.02 -0.07 -7.77
N GLY A 87 -1.28 -0.45 -7.95
CA GLY A 87 -1.67 -1.35 -9.04
C GLY A 87 -1.56 -0.69 -10.41
N ALA A 88 -1.10 -1.44 -11.40
CA ALA A 88 -1.02 -0.99 -12.78
C ALA A 88 -1.49 -2.08 -13.74
N GLU A 89 -2.12 -1.67 -14.82
CA GLU A 89 -2.70 -2.58 -15.82
C GLU A 89 -1.64 -3.26 -16.69
N SER A 90 -0.49 -2.62 -16.88
CA SER A 90 0.58 -3.11 -17.74
C SER A 90 1.93 -2.77 -17.14
N ARG A 91 2.97 -3.49 -17.59
CA ARG A 91 4.33 -3.17 -17.22
C ARG A 91 4.71 -1.75 -17.64
N ARG A 92 4.30 -1.35 -18.83
CA ARG A 92 4.58 -0.02 -19.37
C ARG A 92 3.98 1.08 -18.47
N ALA A 93 2.74 0.91 -18.05
CA ALA A 93 2.09 1.85 -17.13
C ALA A 93 2.81 1.89 -15.78
N ALA A 94 3.25 0.74 -15.27
CA ALA A 94 4.02 0.66 -14.03
C ALA A 94 5.39 1.34 -14.18
N ASP A 95 6.10 1.09 -15.28
CA ASP A 95 7.39 1.71 -15.54
C ASP A 95 7.27 3.24 -15.65
N ASP A 96 6.26 3.73 -16.35
CA ASP A 96 6.01 5.17 -16.49
C ASP A 96 5.77 5.82 -15.14
N LEU A 97 4.93 5.22 -14.31
CA LEU A 97 4.65 5.73 -12.97
C LEU A 97 5.92 5.72 -12.10
N CYS A 98 6.65 4.62 -12.12
CA CYS A 98 7.89 4.46 -11.35
C CYS A 98 8.94 5.48 -11.77
N ASN A 99 9.09 5.73 -13.06
CA ASN A 99 10.03 6.74 -13.58
C ASN A 99 9.65 8.15 -13.11
N ARG A 100 8.36 8.47 -13.06
CA ARG A 100 7.90 9.76 -12.55
C ARG A 100 8.23 9.93 -11.07
N VAL A 101 8.04 8.89 -10.27
CA VAL A 101 8.39 8.89 -8.84
C VAL A 101 9.90 9.08 -8.66
N ARG A 102 10.71 8.36 -9.43
CA ARG A 102 12.18 8.50 -9.37
C ARG A 102 12.66 9.89 -9.75
N ARG A 103 12.08 10.50 -10.78
CA ARG A 103 12.40 11.88 -11.16
C ARG A 103 12.07 12.88 -10.07
N ALA A 104 11.06 12.58 -9.26
CA ALA A 104 10.68 13.40 -8.12
C ALA A 104 11.51 13.10 -6.86
N GLY A 105 12.52 12.23 -6.96
CA GLY A 105 13.42 11.89 -5.86
C GLY A 105 12.99 10.73 -5.01
N GLY A 106 11.99 9.95 -5.42
CA GLY A 106 11.52 8.79 -4.68
C GLY A 106 12.19 7.49 -5.10
N ALA A 107 12.18 6.51 -4.21
CA ALA A 107 12.56 5.15 -4.52
C ALA A 107 11.35 4.40 -5.08
N CYS A 108 11.58 3.55 -6.07
CA CYS A 108 10.49 2.85 -6.73
C CYS A 108 10.96 1.56 -7.37
N PHE A 109 10.14 0.52 -7.26
CA PHE A 109 10.38 -0.77 -7.92
C PHE A 109 9.12 -1.22 -8.65
N VAL A 110 9.28 -1.74 -9.86
CA VAL A 110 8.20 -2.35 -10.63
C VAL A 110 8.25 -3.85 -10.41
N LEU A 111 7.13 -4.43 -10.01
CA LEU A 111 7.03 -5.85 -9.70
C LEU A 111 5.73 -6.41 -10.29
N ARG A 112 5.77 -7.67 -10.68
CA ARG A 112 4.56 -8.38 -11.06
C ARG A 112 3.80 -8.78 -9.80
N ASN A 113 2.50 -8.53 -9.75
CA ASN A 113 1.68 -8.94 -8.61
C ASN A 113 1.43 -10.45 -8.71
N SER A 114 2.01 -11.18 -7.76
CA SER A 114 1.77 -12.62 -7.66
C SER A 114 0.35 -12.88 -7.17
N GLY A 115 -0.28 -13.92 -7.68
CA GLY A 115 -1.65 -14.26 -7.32
C GLY A 115 -2.70 -13.71 -8.29
N VAL A 116 -2.36 -12.75 -9.14
CA VAL A 116 -3.21 -12.37 -10.26
C VAL A 116 -2.85 -13.30 -11.42
N ARG A 117 -3.72 -14.28 -11.63
CA ARG A 117 -3.58 -15.17 -12.78
C ARG A 117 -4.44 -14.59 -13.90
N GLY A 118 -3.76 -14.05 -14.86
CA GLY A 118 -4.39 -13.61 -16.09
C GLY A 118 -4.76 -14.77 -16.96
#